data_3c93c0e1684ae5dd2aa0e1e57378cb24
#
_entry.id   3c93c0e1684ae5dd2aa0e1e57378cb24
#
_cell.length_a   1.000
_cell.length_b   1.000
_cell.length_c   1.000
_cell.angle_alpha   90.00
_cell.angle_beta   90.00
_cell.angle_gamma   90.00
#
_symmetry.space_group_name_H-M   'P 1'
#
loop_
_entity.id
_entity.type
_entity.pdbx_description
1 polymer ?
#
loop_
_entity_poly.entity_id
_entity_poly.type
_entity_poly.pdbx_seq_one_letter_code
_entity_poly.pdbx_strand_id
1 'polypeptide(L)'
;AGVPKDTDPECLRRPKKIGTDSYITAWGPNEYTPIGNLSNYEYRDKLKNIKEPALIINGTNDLCTPLVAKTMYDSIPNSRWELFDDCRHACFVEDTDRYCRLLNEWMEQND
;
A
#
# COMPACT_ATOMS: atom_id res chain seq x y z
N ALA A 1 0.49 1.95 -8.54
CA ALA A 1 1.81 2.53 -8.56
C ALA A 1 1.89 3.79 -9.45
N GLY A 2 1.14 3.87 -10.55
CA GLY A 2 1.15 5.00 -11.48
C GLY A 2 2.29 4.92 -12.51
N VAL A 3 2.26 5.83 -13.48
CA VAL A 3 3.29 5.92 -14.52
C VAL A 3 4.51 6.65 -13.96
N PRO A 4 5.75 6.12 -14.10
CA PRO A 4 6.95 6.81 -13.66
C PRO A 4 7.11 8.17 -14.35
N LYS A 5 7.54 9.18 -13.60
CA LYS A 5 7.89 10.52 -14.11
C LYS A 5 9.40 10.60 -14.30
N ASP A 6 9.86 11.42 -15.23
CA ASP A 6 11.29 11.63 -15.47
C ASP A 6 12.04 12.17 -14.24
N THR A 7 11.32 12.88 -13.36
CA THR A 7 11.84 13.43 -12.11
C THR A 7 11.86 12.42 -10.96
N ASP A 8 11.27 11.24 -11.14
CA ASP A 8 11.24 10.21 -10.10
C ASP A 8 12.66 9.64 -9.86
N PRO A 9 12.96 9.19 -8.64
CA PRO A 9 14.19 8.44 -8.37
C PRO A 9 14.36 7.24 -9.30
N GLU A 10 15.61 6.87 -9.59
CA GLU A 10 15.95 5.77 -10.52
C GLU A 10 15.27 4.45 -10.15
N CYS A 11 15.15 4.16 -8.85
CA CYS A 11 14.47 2.95 -8.36
C CYS A 11 12.98 2.86 -8.76
N LEU A 12 12.32 3.99 -9.01
CA LEU A 12 10.94 4.02 -9.52
C LEU A 12 10.87 3.99 -11.05
N ARG A 13 11.91 4.48 -11.74
CA ARG A 13 11.96 4.57 -13.20
C ARG A 13 12.42 3.29 -13.88
N ARG A 14 13.33 2.54 -13.23
CA ARG A 14 13.90 1.31 -13.82
C ARG A 14 12.85 0.22 -14.05
N PRO A 15 12.97 -0.60 -15.09
CA PRO A 15 12.12 -1.77 -15.28
C PRO A 15 12.23 -2.72 -14.08
N LYS A 16 11.08 -3.20 -13.60
CA LYS A 16 11.03 -4.16 -12.51
C LYS A 16 11.15 -5.57 -13.05
N LYS A 17 12.05 -6.37 -12.45
CA LYS A 17 12.08 -7.82 -12.66
C LYS A 17 11.11 -8.45 -11.65
N ILE A 18 9.92 -8.76 -12.10
CA ILE A 18 8.89 -9.43 -11.28
C ILE A 18 8.65 -10.86 -11.80
N GLY A 19 8.21 -11.73 -10.93
CA GLY A 19 7.76 -13.07 -11.30
C GLY A 19 6.45 -12.99 -12.08
N THR A 20 6.52 -12.80 -13.39
CA THR A 20 5.38 -12.56 -14.25
C THR A 20 4.34 -13.68 -14.14
N ASP A 21 4.77 -14.94 -14.14
CA ASP A 21 3.86 -16.09 -14.05
C ASP A 21 3.08 -16.11 -12.73
N SER A 22 3.76 -15.85 -11.61
CA SER A 22 3.13 -15.78 -10.30
C SER A 22 2.13 -14.62 -10.23
N TYR A 23 2.47 -13.47 -10.79
CA TYR A 23 1.59 -12.30 -10.83
C TYR A 23 0.34 -12.59 -11.66
N ILE A 24 0.49 -13.13 -12.88
CA ILE A 24 -0.63 -13.45 -13.76
C ILE A 24 -1.55 -14.50 -13.13
N THR A 25 -0.97 -15.54 -12.50
CA THR A 25 -1.73 -16.62 -11.86
C THR A 25 -2.55 -16.09 -10.68
N ALA A 26 -1.94 -15.24 -9.84
CA ALA A 26 -2.59 -14.72 -8.64
C ALA A 26 -3.60 -13.62 -8.97
N TRP A 27 -3.24 -12.70 -9.82
CA TRP A 27 -4.01 -11.48 -10.08
C TRP A 27 -4.62 -11.43 -11.47
N GLY A 28 -3.81 -11.54 -12.51
CA GLY A 28 -4.20 -11.38 -13.91
C GLY A 28 -3.17 -10.58 -14.70
N PRO A 29 -3.49 -10.14 -15.92
CA PRO A 29 -2.52 -9.47 -16.81
C PRO A 29 -2.10 -8.08 -16.31
N ASN A 30 -2.91 -7.42 -15.49
CA ASN A 30 -2.65 -6.10 -14.91
C ASN A 30 -3.58 -5.84 -13.72
N GLU A 31 -3.36 -4.73 -13.00
CA GLU A 31 -4.13 -4.37 -11.79
C GLU A 31 -5.60 -4.05 -12.05
N TYR A 32 -5.98 -3.76 -13.28
CA TYR A 32 -7.35 -3.42 -13.66
C TYR A 32 -8.16 -4.62 -14.17
N THR A 33 -7.51 -5.79 -14.31
CA THR A 33 -8.12 -7.01 -14.81
C THR A 33 -7.87 -8.17 -13.84
N PRO A 34 -8.54 -8.17 -12.67
CA PRO A 34 -8.31 -9.17 -11.62
C PRO A 34 -9.05 -10.46 -11.92
N ILE A 35 -8.50 -11.29 -12.80
CA ILE A 35 -9.06 -12.58 -13.22
C ILE A 35 -8.30 -13.80 -12.69
N GLY A 36 -7.25 -13.56 -11.91
CA GLY A 36 -6.44 -14.62 -11.30
C GLY A 36 -7.12 -15.27 -10.08
N ASN A 37 -6.35 -16.11 -9.37
CA ASN A 37 -6.84 -16.85 -8.20
C ASN A 37 -7.33 -15.97 -7.05
N LEU A 38 -6.89 -14.70 -7.01
CA LEU A 38 -7.30 -13.71 -6.00
C LEU A 38 -8.54 -12.90 -6.42
N SER A 39 -9.16 -13.18 -7.58
CA SER A 39 -10.29 -12.40 -8.09
C SER A 39 -11.50 -12.36 -7.14
N ASN A 40 -11.71 -13.42 -6.35
CA ASN A 40 -12.78 -13.52 -5.36
C ASN A 40 -12.30 -13.31 -3.92
N TYR A 41 -11.10 -12.73 -3.75
CA TYR A 41 -10.53 -12.48 -2.44
C TYR A 41 -11.32 -11.40 -1.71
N GLU A 42 -11.92 -11.78 -0.56
CA GLU A 42 -12.70 -10.89 0.28
C GLU A 42 -12.41 -11.16 1.76
N TYR A 43 -11.82 -10.17 2.45
CA TYR A 43 -11.40 -10.30 3.84
C TYR A 43 -11.86 -9.15 4.74
N ARG A 44 -12.68 -8.23 4.24
CA ARG A 44 -13.14 -7.07 5.01
C ARG A 44 -13.77 -7.46 6.34
N ASP A 45 -14.60 -8.47 6.34
CA ASP A 45 -15.27 -8.94 7.58
C ASP A 45 -14.31 -9.57 8.60
N LYS A 46 -13.08 -9.93 8.17
CA LYS A 46 -12.05 -10.52 9.03
C LYS A 46 -11.06 -9.50 9.59
N LEU A 47 -11.02 -8.28 9.07
CA LEU A 47 -10.11 -7.24 9.53
C LEU A 47 -10.29 -6.90 11.01
N LYS A 48 -11.51 -7.00 11.53
CA LYS A 48 -11.82 -6.84 12.96
C LYS A 48 -11.12 -7.83 13.88
N ASN A 49 -10.62 -8.93 13.34
CA ASN A 49 -9.90 -9.96 14.10
C ASN A 49 -8.41 -9.66 14.27
N ILE A 50 -7.88 -8.66 13.57
CA ILE A 50 -6.50 -8.19 13.74
C ILE A 50 -6.44 -7.45 15.08
N LYS A 51 -5.66 -7.98 16.03
CA LYS A 51 -5.53 -7.44 17.38
C LYS A 51 -4.22 -6.67 17.57
N GLU A 52 -3.25 -6.97 16.75
CA GLU A 52 -1.94 -6.34 16.77
C GLU A 52 -2.06 -4.87 16.35
N PRO A 53 -1.18 -3.99 16.86
CA PRO A 53 -1.08 -2.63 16.34
C PRO A 53 -0.80 -2.63 14.83
N ALA A 54 -1.53 -1.84 14.09
CA ALA A 54 -1.40 -1.75 12.63
C ALA A 54 -1.21 -0.31 12.18
N LEU A 55 -0.19 -0.07 11.36
CA LEU A 55 0.04 1.22 10.71
C LEU A 55 -0.31 1.12 9.22
N ILE A 56 -1.29 1.91 8.80
CA ILE A 56 -1.76 1.99 7.42
C ILE A 56 -1.17 3.24 6.80
N ILE A 57 -0.44 3.08 5.70
CA ILE A 57 0.19 4.19 4.97
C ILE A 57 -0.22 4.10 3.50
N ASN A 58 -0.68 5.20 2.95
CA ASN A 58 -0.90 5.36 1.51
C ASN A 58 -0.77 6.81 1.10
N GLY A 59 -0.69 7.06 -0.21
CA GLY A 59 -0.64 8.40 -0.77
C GLY A 59 -2.01 8.88 -1.27
N THR A 60 -2.18 10.20 -1.37
CA THR A 60 -3.42 10.80 -1.91
C THR A 60 -3.66 10.42 -3.38
N ASN A 61 -2.59 10.11 -4.13
CA ASN A 61 -2.61 9.73 -5.55
C ASN A 61 -2.35 8.22 -5.76
N ASP A 62 -2.59 7.41 -4.73
CA ASP A 62 -2.37 5.97 -4.76
C ASP A 62 -3.53 5.25 -5.49
N LEU A 63 -3.22 4.11 -6.14
CA LEU A 63 -4.23 3.15 -6.63
C LEU A 63 -5.00 2.52 -5.47
N CYS A 64 -4.33 2.26 -4.35
CA CYS A 64 -4.99 2.01 -3.06
C CYS A 64 -5.52 3.35 -2.54
N THR A 65 -6.68 3.75 -3.05
CA THR A 65 -7.26 5.06 -2.79
C THR A 65 -7.47 5.34 -1.29
N PRO A 66 -7.56 6.61 -0.87
CA PRO A 66 -7.88 6.94 0.53
C PRO A 66 -9.15 6.23 1.06
N LEU A 67 -10.13 5.96 0.19
CA LEU A 67 -11.33 5.22 0.57
C LEU A 67 -11.02 3.77 0.98
N VAL A 68 -10.12 3.10 0.24
CA VAL A 68 -9.70 1.73 0.56
C VAL A 68 -8.91 1.70 1.87
N ALA A 69 -7.96 2.63 2.05
CA ALA A 69 -7.20 2.76 3.29
C ALA A 69 -8.10 3.06 4.49
N LYS A 70 -9.09 3.94 4.31
CA LYS A 70 -10.10 4.24 5.33
C LYS A 70 -10.90 3.01 5.73
N THR A 71 -11.27 2.17 4.79
CA THR A 71 -11.99 0.92 5.07
C THR A 71 -11.17 0.00 5.99
N MET A 72 -9.86 -0.12 5.76
CA MET A 72 -8.97 -0.85 6.67
C MET A 72 -8.89 -0.19 8.04
N TYR A 73 -8.70 1.12 8.08
CA TYR A 73 -8.63 1.89 9.33
C TYR A 73 -9.91 1.75 10.19
N ASP A 74 -11.08 1.86 9.57
CA ASP A 74 -12.36 1.73 10.25
C ASP A 74 -12.61 0.29 10.76
N SER A 75 -11.99 -0.71 10.14
CA SER A 75 -12.25 -2.14 10.42
C SER A 75 -11.23 -2.77 11.36
N ILE A 76 -9.98 -2.28 11.40
CA ILE A 76 -8.91 -2.79 12.27
C ILE A 76 -8.95 -2.03 13.61
N PRO A 77 -9.27 -2.69 14.75
CA PRO A 77 -9.54 -1.99 16.01
C PRO A 77 -8.37 -1.16 16.55
N ASN A 78 -7.13 -1.66 16.39
CA ASN A 78 -5.92 -1.01 16.88
C ASN A 78 -5.06 -0.54 15.71
N SER A 79 -5.58 0.43 14.94
CA SER A 79 -4.89 0.93 13.76
C SER A 79 -4.69 2.45 13.81
N ARG A 80 -3.63 2.89 13.16
CA ARG A 80 -3.33 4.29 12.85
C ARG A 80 -3.24 4.42 11.33
N TRP A 81 -3.80 5.48 10.77
CA TRP A 81 -3.74 5.76 9.34
C TRP A 81 -3.03 7.07 9.08
N GLU A 82 -2.02 7.03 8.22
CA GLU A 82 -1.26 8.18 7.75
C GLU A 82 -1.39 8.32 6.24
N LEU A 83 -2.01 9.39 5.81
CA LEU A 83 -2.18 9.74 4.41
C LEU A 83 -1.07 10.70 3.98
N PHE A 84 -0.26 10.29 2.99
CA PHE A 84 0.84 11.09 2.47
C PHE A 84 0.34 11.96 1.32
N ASP A 85 0.38 13.27 1.55
CA ASP A 85 -0.06 14.24 0.56
C ASP A 85 0.85 14.23 -0.69
N ASP A 86 0.22 14.32 -1.86
CA ASP A 86 0.86 14.28 -3.19
C ASP A 86 1.76 13.07 -3.47
N CYS A 87 1.66 12.01 -2.66
CA CYS A 87 2.35 10.73 -2.88
C CYS A 87 1.45 9.72 -3.58
N ARG A 88 2.10 8.82 -4.33
CA ARG A 88 1.51 7.61 -4.91
C ARG A 88 1.75 6.42 -3.96
N HIS A 89 1.77 5.20 -4.50
CA HIS A 89 1.93 3.97 -3.70
C HIS A 89 3.28 3.86 -3.00
N ALA A 90 4.35 4.38 -3.59
CA ALA A 90 5.70 4.28 -3.06
C ALA A 90 6.06 5.45 -2.13
N CYS A 91 5.22 5.74 -1.12
CA CYS A 91 5.44 6.84 -0.17
C CYS A 91 6.83 6.81 0.47
N PHE A 92 7.38 5.61 0.71
CA PHE A 92 8.72 5.40 1.28
C PHE A 92 9.86 5.92 0.39
N VAL A 93 9.60 6.16 -0.90
CA VAL A 93 10.56 6.76 -1.84
C VAL A 93 10.22 8.22 -2.12
N GLU A 94 8.94 8.54 -2.21
CA GLU A 94 8.47 9.87 -2.61
C GLU A 94 8.58 10.90 -1.45
N ASP A 95 8.47 10.44 -0.21
CA ASP A 95 8.69 11.23 1.01
C ASP A 95 9.40 10.38 2.07
N THR A 96 10.64 10.03 1.79
CA THR A 96 11.46 9.12 2.60
C THR A 96 11.65 9.63 4.02
N ASP A 97 11.91 10.92 4.20
CA ASP A 97 12.17 11.51 5.52
C ASP A 97 10.95 11.43 6.42
N ARG A 98 9.78 11.76 5.92
CA ARG A 98 8.52 11.63 6.65
C ARG A 98 8.22 10.16 6.95
N TYR A 99 8.41 9.28 5.98
CA TYR A 99 8.18 7.85 6.15
C TYR A 99 9.04 7.26 7.25
N CYS A 100 10.35 7.54 7.26
CA CYS A 100 11.27 7.04 8.28
C CYS A 100 10.95 7.58 9.67
N ARG A 101 10.65 8.88 9.79
CA ARG A 101 10.25 9.47 11.08
C ARG A 101 8.98 8.83 11.64
N LEU A 102 7.95 8.70 10.79
CA LEU A 102 6.68 8.08 11.15
C LEU A 102 6.88 6.63 11.61
N LEU A 103 7.66 5.86 10.86
CA LEU A 103 7.89 4.45 11.18
C LEU A 103 8.62 4.29 12.51
N ASN A 104 9.67 5.07 12.75
CA ASN A 104 10.40 5.05 14.02
C ASN A 104 9.49 5.41 15.19
N GLU A 105 8.76 6.52 15.08
CA GLU A 105 7.80 6.95 16.11
C GLU A 105 6.75 5.86 16.41
N TRP A 106 6.19 5.26 15.37
CA TRP A 106 5.17 4.22 15.54
C TRP A 106 5.74 2.96 16.20
N MET A 107 6.95 2.54 15.81
CA MET A 107 7.63 1.39 16.41
C MET A 107 7.95 1.63 17.88
N GLU A 108 8.45 2.82 18.25
CA GLU A 108 8.72 3.19 19.64
C GLU A 108 7.45 3.17 20.50
N GLN A 109 6.32 3.59 19.95
CA GLN A 109 5.03 3.61 20.68
C GLN A 109 4.41 2.22 20.84
N ASN A 110 4.80 1.24 20.02
CA ASN A 110 4.20 -0.09 19.98
C ASN A 110 5.21 -1.23 20.24
N ASP A 111 6.34 -0.89 20.82
CA ASP A 111 7.36 -1.87 21.18
C ASP A 111 7.00 -2.67 22.46
#